data_0ce4d8b327d98ee563fd2f5dd82538d1
#
_entry.id   0ce4d8b327d98ee563fd2f5dd82538d1
#
_cell.length_a   1.000
_cell.length_b   1.000
_cell.length_c   1.000
_cell.angle_alpha   90.00
_cell.angle_beta   90.00
_cell.angle_gamma   90.00
#
_symmetry.space_group_name_H-M   'P 1'
#
loop_
_entity.id
_entity.type
_entity.pdbx_description
1 polymer ?
#
loop_
_entity_poly.entity_id
_entity_poly.type
_entity_poly.pdbx_seq_one_letter_code
_entity_poly.pdbx_strand_id
1 'polypeptide(L)'
;MESEIFDYFRASNMISKKAIHIPPFIVMDVMEKAAEMERKGENIIHLEVGEPDFDTPACVKEAAIKAFRDGKTHYTHSLGLIELREAICEHYFEKYNVKISPDQVLVTSGSSPAMLLLFSALLNPGDEIILPNPSYSCYSKLIEFVDGKPVWVGVSEEDGFQYLPEKIVEKITKRTKGIIFNSPSNPTGNILSAERMREIAGLGPLIISDEIYHGLVYKDREHTILEFTDMAFVFNGFSKLYAMTGWRLGYTIVPDEFIRPLQKIHQNFFISANAFVQWAGIAALKETKEEVAKMKEIYNERRKFMISRLREIGFGITVEPTGAFYVLANAGKFSGDSYRLAFDILENAKVGVTPGIDFGSNGEGYIRFSYANSLENISEAMDRIADYLEI
;
A
#
# COMPACT_ATOMS: atom_id res chain seq x y z
N MET A 1 10.73 5.05 -49.29
CA MET A 1 10.07 3.77 -48.91
C MET A 1 10.96 2.92 -47.99
N GLU A 2 12.18 2.51 -48.41
CA GLU A 2 13.05 1.73 -47.48
C GLU A 2 13.50 2.52 -46.25
N SER A 3 13.87 3.79 -46.39
CA SER A 3 14.27 4.64 -45.23
C SER A 3 13.11 4.91 -44.24
N GLU A 4 11.89 5.07 -44.74
CA GLU A 4 10.70 5.26 -43.90
C GLU A 4 10.31 3.99 -43.14
N ILE A 5 10.52 2.80 -43.77
CA ILE A 5 10.31 1.51 -43.12
C ILE A 5 11.35 1.31 -42.03
N PHE A 6 12.63 1.65 -42.24
CA PHE A 6 13.68 1.56 -41.22
C PHE A 6 13.46 2.52 -40.04
N ASP A 7 12.97 3.76 -40.31
CA ASP A 7 12.62 4.70 -39.25
C ASP A 7 11.41 4.22 -38.42
N TYR A 8 10.45 3.54 -39.04
CA TYR A 8 9.32 2.95 -38.34
C TYR A 8 9.73 1.86 -37.30
N PHE A 9 10.79 1.09 -37.62
CA PHE A 9 11.32 0.04 -36.74
C PHE A 9 12.43 0.51 -35.81
N ARG A 10 12.64 1.82 -35.63
CA ARG A 10 13.48 2.32 -34.53
C ARG A 10 12.85 1.92 -33.18
N ALA A 11 13.69 1.44 -32.24
CA ALA A 11 13.24 0.98 -30.92
C ALA A 11 12.34 2.00 -30.21
N SER A 12 12.65 3.31 -30.36
CA SER A 12 11.84 4.39 -29.79
C SER A 12 10.39 4.44 -30.31
N ASN A 13 10.15 4.05 -31.56
CA ASN A 13 8.81 4.03 -32.16
C ASN A 13 8.02 2.75 -31.84
N MET A 14 8.71 1.73 -31.29
CA MET A 14 8.11 0.44 -30.91
C MET A 14 7.60 0.42 -29.46
N ILE A 15 7.95 1.43 -28.65
CA ILE A 15 7.51 1.50 -27.26
C ILE A 15 6.02 1.83 -27.22
N SER A 16 5.25 1.07 -26.43
CA SER A 16 3.81 1.31 -26.31
C SER A 16 3.52 2.67 -25.65
N LYS A 17 2.41 3.30 -26.02
CA LYS A 17 1.97 4.55 -25.39
C LYS A 17 1.81 4.39 -23.87
N LYS A 18 1.33 3.24 -23.38
CA LYS A 18 1.19 2.94 -21.96
C LYS A 18 2.54 3.00 -21.22
N ALA A 19 3.60 2.43 -21.83
CA ALA A 19 4.94 2.45 -21.24
C ALA A 19 5.58 3.85 -21.25
N ILE A 20 5.25 4.69 -22.25
CA ILE A 20 5.74 6.07 -22.31
C ILE A 20 5.00 6.98 -21.32
N HIS A 21 3.69 6.79 -21.16
CA HIS A 21 2.85 7.73 -20.41
C HIS A 21 2.70 7.37 -18.93
N ILE A 22 3.03 6.14 -18.50
CA ILE A 22 2.98 5.78 -17.08
C ILE A 22 3.97 6.66 -16.31
N PRO A 23 3.50 7.45 -15.32
CA PRO A 23 4.41 8.29 -14.55
C PRO A 23 5.30 7.44 -13.63
N PRO A 24 6.50 7.91 -13.29
CA PRO A 24 7.37 7.23 -12.33
C PRO A 24 6.69 7.11 -10.96
N PHE A 25 7.16 6.18 -10.16
CA PHE A 25 6.82 6.08 -8.74
C PHE A 25 7.90 6.84 -7.97
N ILE A 26 7.61 8.09 -7.57
CA ILE A 26 8.63 9.06 -7.14
C ILE A 26 9.43 8.56 -5.92
N VAL A 27 8.80 7.82 -5.01
CA VAL A 27 9.57 7.23 -3.89
C VAL A 27 10.69 6.30 -4.37
N MET A 28 10.52 5.63 -5.51
CA MET A 28 11.59 4.79 -6.08
C MET A 28 12.73 5.64 -6.63
N ASP A 29 12.43 6.81 -7.23
CA ASP A 29 13.45 7.75 -7.69
C ASP A 29 14.28 8.29 -6.51
N VAL A 30 13.63 8.57 -5.37
CA VAL A 30 14.31 8.95 -4.13
C VAL A 30 15.24 7.83 -3.64
N MET A 31 14.75 6.57 -3.64
CA MET A 31 15.55 5.40 -3.24
C MET A 31 16.75 5.17 -4.18
N GLU A 32 16.56 5.30 -5.49
CA GLU A 32 17.63 5.16 -6.48
C GLU A 32 18.70 6.24 -6.27
N LYS A 33 18.29 7.49 -6.04
CA LYS A 33 19.19 8.59 -5.73
C LYS A 33 19.95 8.36 -4.42
N ALA A 34 19.25 7.93 -3.37
CA ALA A 34 19.87 7.56 -2.09
C ALA A 34 20.93 6.47 -2.28
N ALA A 35 20.60 5.39 -2.98
CA ALA A 35 21.52 4.30 -3.29
C ALA A 35 22.74 4.77 -4.14
N GLU A 36 22.57 5.76 -5.04
CA GLU A 36 23.69 6.38 -5.75
C GLU A 36 24.63 7.12 -4.79
N MET A 37 24.08 7.87 -3.83
CA MET A 37 24.86 8.60 -2.82
C MET A 37 25.59 7.65 -1.88
N GLU A 38 24.94 6.57 -1.42
CA GLU A 38 25.59 5.53 -0.60
C GLU A 38 26.77 4.86 -1.32
N ARG A 39 26.65 4.57 -2.63
CA ARG A 39 27.77 4.06 -3.42
C ARG A 39 28.96 5.03 -3.49
N LYS A 40 28.74 6.32 -3.24
CA LYS A 40 29.80 7.34 -3.14
C LYS A 40 30.35 7.48 -1.72
N GLY A 41 29.85 6.69 -0.75
CA GLY A 41 30.31 6.64 0.63
C GLY A 41 29.53 7.57 1.57
N GLU A 42 28.39 8.12 1.14
CA GLU A 42 27.54 8.95 1.99
C GLU A 42 26.68 8.07 2.91
N ASN A 43 26.48 8.53 4.13
CA ASN A 43 25.61 7.85 5.11
C ASN A 43 24.19 8.41 5.01
N ILE A 44 23.28 7.65 4.40
CA ILE A 44 21.89 8.04 4.22
C ILE A 44 21.00 7.35 5.27
N ILE A 45 20.06 8.10 5.83
CA ILE A 45 19.02 7.54 6.71
C ILE A 45 17.72 7.47 5.90
N HIS A 46 17.15 6.26 5.77
CA HIS A 46 15.98 5.99 4.96
C HIS A 46 14.69 6.14 5.77
N LEU A 47 13.91 7.17 5.51
CA LEU A 47 12.55 7.39 6.04
C LEU A 47 11.50 7.50 4.92
N GLU A 48 11.90 7.26 3.66
CA GLU A 48 11.00 7.23 2.50
C GLU A 48 10.37 5.86 2.28
N VAL A 49 11.01 4.79 2.72
CA VAL A 49 10.60 3.42 2.39
C VAL A 49 9.39 2.98 3.21
N GLY A 50 8.42 2.41 2.53
CA GLY A 50 7.25 1.81 3.17
C GLY A 50 7.46 0.32 3.48
N GLU A 51 8.52 -0.03 4.19
CA GLU A 51 8.91 -1.41 4.50
C GLU A 51 9.17 -1.55 6.00
N PRO A 52 8.68 -2.64 6.65
CA PRO A 52 9.07 -2.97 8.01
C PRO A 52 10.59 -3.15 8.14
N ASP A 53 11.19 -2.56 9.16
CA ASP A 53 12.61 -2.72 9.48
C ASP A 53 12.91 -3.95 10.37
N PHE A 54 11.89 -4.72 10.67
CA PHE A 54 12.03 -5.98 11.39
C PHE A 54 12.30 -7.14 10.44
N ASP A 55 13.08 -8.09 10.92
CA ASP A 55 13.20 -9.38 10.26
C ASP A 55 11.88 -10.14 10.26
N THR A 56 11.63 -10.92 9.20
CA THR A 56 10.53 -11.90 9.19
C THR A 56 10.67 -12.83 10.39
N PRO A 57 9.60 -13.11 11.16
CA PRO A 57 9.62 -13.99 12.33
C PRO A 57 10.24 -15.38 12.04
N ALA A 58 10.93 -15.93 13.04
CA ALA A 58 11.66 -17.18 12.87
C ALA A 58 10.76 -18.35 12.45
N CYS A 59 9.58 -18.50 13.07
CA CYS A 59 8.61 -19.54 12.72
C CYS A 59 8.19 -19.47 11.24
N VAL A 60 8.05 -18.31 10.67
CA VAL A 60 7.70 -18.09 9.25
C VAL A 60 8.85 -18.56 8.34
N LYS A 61 10.10 -18.18 8.67
CA LYS A 61 11.30 -18.61 7.95
C LYS A 61 11.45 -20.14 8.00
N GLU A 62 11.27 -20.73 9.17
CA GLU A 62 11.35 -22.17 9.38
C GLU A 62 10.28 -22.94 8.62
N ALA A 63 9.05 -22.46 8.61
CA ALA A 63 7.95 -23.04 7.83
C ALA A 63 8.27 -23.07 6.32
N ALA A 64 8.83 -21.99 5.78
CA ALA A 64 9.26 -21.95 4.38
C ALA A 64 10.39 -22.95 4.09
N ILE A 65 11.42 -22.97 4.95
CA ILE A 65 12.55 -23.91 4.82
C ILE A 65 12.06 -25.37 4.88
N LYS A 66 11.15 -25.66 5.81
CA LYS A 66 10.54 -26.98 5.92
C LYS A 66 9.77 -27.34 4.66
N ALA A 67 8.90 -26.46 4.18
CA ALA A 67 8.13 -26.68 2.96
C ALA A 67 9.05 -26.92 1.74
N PHE A 68 10.13 -26.15 1.62
CA PHE A 68 11.12 -26.36 0.58
C PHE A 68 11.79 -27.73 0.67
N ARG A 69 12.23 -28.16 1.87
CA ARG A 69 12.83 -29.47 2.12
C ARG A 69 11.87 -30.64 1.86
N ASP A 70 10.58 -30.42 2.14
CA ASP A 70 9.50 -31.40 1.91
C ASP A 70 9.08 -31.46 0.42
N GLY A 71 9.78 -30.76 -0.47
CA GLY A 71 9.51 -30.80 -1.91
C GLY A 71 8.26 -30.01 -2.33
N LYS A 72 7.77 -29.07 -1.52
CA LYS A 72 6.62 -28.20 -1.84
C LYS A 72 7.02 -27.11 -2.84
N THR A 73 7.54 -27.49 -4.00
CA THR A 73 8.11 -26.59 -5.03
C THR A 73 7.41 -26.67 -6.38
N HIS A 74 6.30 -27.39 -6.45
CA HIS A 74 5.48 -27.52 -7.66
C HIS A 74 4.35 -26.48 -7.69
N TYR A 75 3.70 -26.35 -8.84
CA TYR A 75 2.53 -25.51 -8.97
C TYR A 75 1.44 -25.89 -7.95
N THR A 76 0.81 -24.87 -7.37
CA THR A 76 -0.36 -25.05 -6.51
C THR A 76 -1.64 -24.81 -7.30
N HIS A 77 -2.79 -25.00 -6.66
CA HIS A 77 -4.05 -24.56 -7.22
C HIS A 77 -4.01 -23.05 -7.53
N SER A 78 -4.66 -22.62 -8.60
CA SER A 78 -4.61 -21.23 -9.06
C SER A 78 -5.24 -20.22 -8.10
N LEU A 79 -6.13 -20.65 -7.20
CA LEU A 79 -6.60 -19.81 -6.10
C LEU A 79 -5.65 -19.80 -4.89
N GLY A 80 -4.62 -20.64 -4.91
CA GLY A 80 -3.71 -20.87 -3.79
C GLY A 80 -4.00 -22.17 -3.03
N LEU A 81 -3.10 -22.55 -2.11
CA LEU A 81 -3.28 -23.71 -1.24
C LEU A 81 -4.57 -23.60 -0.44
N ILE A 82 -5.31 -24.70 -0.35
CA ILE A 82 -6.56 -24.71 0.41
C ILE A 82 -6.30 -24.42 1.89
N GLU A 83 -5.20 -24.95 2.43
CA GLU A 83 -4.79 -24.76 3.83
C GLU A 83 -4.53 -23.29 4.16
N LEU A 84 -3.96 -22.51 3.23
CA LEU A 84 -3.75 -21.08 3.42
C LEU A 84 -5.09 -20.31 3.32
N ARG A 85 -5.93 -20.66 2.36
CA ARG A 85 -7.24 -20.04 2.18
C ARG A 85 -8.14 -20.26 3.38
N GLU A 86 -8.15 -21.46 3.95
CA GLU A 86 -8.84 -21.81 5.20
C GLU A 86 -8.26 -21.01 6.39
N ALA A 87 -6.93 -20.90 6.51
CA ALA A 87 -6.32 -20.11 7.57
C ALA A 87 -6.67 -18.61 7.48
N ILE A 88 -6.81 -18.06 6.26
CA ILE A 88 -7.29 -16.70 6.06
C ILE A 88 -8.75 -16.55 6.50
N CYS A 89 -9.61 -17.50 6.15
CA CYS A 89 -11.00 -17.50 6.60
C CYS A 89 -11.12 -17.56 8.14
N GLU A 90 -10.34 -18.42 8.78
CA GLU A 90 -10.25 -18.53 10.24
C GLU A 90 -9.83 -17.20 10.87
N HIS A 91 -8.78 -16.57 10.32
CA HIS A 91 -8.30 -15.26 10.77
C HIS A 91 -9.38 -14.18 10.69
N TYR A 92 -10.15 -14.08 9.59
CA TYR A 92 -11.25 -13.11 9.47
C TYR A 92 -12.39 -13.40 10.43
N PHE A 93 -12.70 -14.67 10.65
CA PHE A 93 -13.73 -15.06 11.63
C PHE A 93 -13.31 -14.71 13.07
N GLU A 94 -12.08 -15.05 13.47
CA GLU A 94 -11.58 -14.77 14.81
C GLU A 94 -11.47 -13.28 15.10
N LYS A 95 -10.98 -12.51 14.12
CA LYS A 95 -10.66 -11.09 14.32
C LYS A 95 -11.87 -10.18 14.15
N TYR A 96 -12.72 -10.44 13.17
CA TYR A 96 -13.82 -9.57 12.77
C TYR A 96 -15.21 -10.20 12.91
N ASN A 97 -15.29 -11.49 13.25
CA ASN A 97 -16.53 -12.29 13.26
C ASN A 97 -17.21 -12.32 11.87
N VAL A 98 -16.42 -12.28 10.80
CA VAL A 98 -16.88 -12.35 9.41
C VAL A 98 -16.64 -13.74 8.85
N LYS A 99 -17.66 -14.32 8.25
CA LYS A 99 -17.56 -15.64 7.60
C LYS A 99 -17.34 -15.47 6.10
N ILE A 100 -16.25 -16.00 5.60
CA ILE A 100 -15.89 -16.08 4.18
C ILE A 100 -15.69 -17.54 3.78
N SER A 101 -16.00 -17.87 2.53
CA SER A 101 -15.67 -19.16 1.94
C SER A 101 -14.19 -19.19 1.50
N PRO A 102 -13.48 -20.30 1.67
CA PRO A 102 -12.15 -20.44 1.07
C PRO A 102 -12.12 -20.22 -0.45
N ASP A 103 -13.24 -20.44 -1.14
CA ASP A 103 -13.34 -20.20 -2.58
C ASP A 103 -13.37 -18.71 -2.95
N GLN A 104 -13.75 -17.83 -2.02
CA GLN A 104 -13.68 -16.37 -2.18
C GLN A 104 -12.26 -15.81 -2.03
N VAL A 105 -11.31 -16.63 -1.59
CA VAL A 105 -9.93 -16.20 -1.37
C VAL A 105 -9.05 -16.56 -2.57
N LEU A 106 -8.45 -15.55 -3.19
CA LEU A 106 -7.43 -15.69 -4.23
C LEU A 106 -6.06 -15.27 -3.69
N VAL A 107 -5.15 -16.22 -3.55
CA VAL A 107 -3.76 -15.97 -3.13
C VAL A 107 -2.94 -15.49 -4.31
N THR A 108 -2.15 -14.43 -4.11
CA THR A 108 -1.39 -13.75 -5.16
C THR A 108 0.06 -13.51 -4.73
N SER A 109 0.92 -13.16 -5.69
CA SER A 109 2.31 -12.76 -5.44
C SER A 109 2.43 -11.33 -4.91
N GLY A 110 1.67 -11.00 -3.86
CA GLY A 110 1.51 -9.67 -3.26
C GLY A 110 0.21 -8.99 -3.71
N SER A 111 -0.14 -7.88 -3.05
CA SER A 111 -1.37 -7.13 -3.33
C SER A 111 -1.34 -6.39 -4.69
N SER A 112 -0.17 -5.95 -5.18
CA SER A 112 -0.08 -5.26 -6.47
C SER A 112 -0.55 -6.11 -7.66
N PRO A 113 -0.13 -7.38 -7.82
CA PRO A 113 -0.72 -8.27 -8.83
C PRO A 113 -2.23 -8.49 -8.63
N ALA A 114 -2.70 -8.58 -7.37
CA ALA A 114 -4.13 -8.71 -7.10
C ALA A 114 -4.94 -7.50 -7.59
N MET A 115 -4.41 -6.28 -7.40
CA MET A 115 -5.04 -5.05 -7.90
C MET A 115 -5.08 -5.01 -9.43
N LEU A 116 -3.98 -5.39 -10.10
CA LEU A 116 -3.94 -5.46 -11.56
C LEU A 116 -4.97 -6.47 -12.10
N LEU A 117 -5.09 -7.64 -11.47
CA LEU A 117 -6.09 -8.64 -11.81
C LEU A 117 -7.51 -8.10 -11.65
N LEU A 118 -7.79 -7.45 -10.50
CA LEU A 118 -9.10 -6.88 -10.25
C LEU A 118 -9.48 -5.82 -11.29
N PHE A 119 -8.63 -4.81 -11.49
CA PHE A 119 -8.94 -3.75 -12.44
C PHE A 119 -9.08 -4.28 -13.86
N SER A 120 -8.27 -5.30 -14.24
CA SER A 120 -8.42 -5.97 -15.54
C SER A 120 -9.73 -6.75 -15.68
N ALA A 121 -10.30 -7.26 -14.58
CA ALA A 121 -11.57 -7.99 -14.59
C ALA A 121 -12.79 -7.06 -14.48
N LEU A 122 -12.63 -5.89 -13.86
CA LEU A 122 -13.71 -4.98 -13.52
C LEU A 122 -13.94 -3.90 -14.58
N LEU A 123 -12.86 -3.39 -15.22
CA LEU A 123 -12.90 -2.17 -16.01
C LEU A 123 -12.87 -2.44 -17.51
N ASN A 124 -13.78 -1.79 -18.21
CA ASN A 124 -13.68 -1.54 -19.65
C ASN A 124 -13.11 -0.14 -19.87
N PRO A 125 -12.61 0.18 -21.10
CA PRO A 125 -12.11 1.50 -21.41
C PRO A 125 -13.08 2.62 -21.05
N GLY A 126 -12.63 3.55 -20.18
CA GLY A 126 -13.39 4.69 -19.72
C GLY A 126 -14.35 4.43 -18.53
N ASP A 127 -14.40 3.20 -18.00
CA ASP A 127 -15.04 2.93 -16.70
C ASP A 127 -14.27 3.64 -15.58
N GLU A 128 -14.98 4.06 -14.53
CA GLU A 128 -14.46 4.95 -13.50
C GLU A 128 -14.29 4.23 -12.16
N ILE A 129 -13.17 4.51 -11.47
CA ILE A 129 -12.94 4.18 -10.07
C ILE A 129 -12.76 5.47 -9.29
N ILE A 130 -13.54 5.66 -8.24
CA ILE A 130 -13.44 6.79 -7.32
C ILE A 130 -12.39 6.45 -6.26
N LEU A 131 -11.45 7.39 -6.01
CA LEU A 131 -10.36 7.23 -5.05
C LEU A 131 -10.06 8.52 -4.30
N PRO A 132 -9.55 8.45 -3.05
CA PRO A 132 -9.19 9.64 -2.28
C PRO A 132 -7.92 10.30 -2.84
N ASN A 133 -7.79 11.60 -2.61
CA ASN A 133 -6.61 12.39 -2.91
C ASN A 133 -6.22 13.19 -1.65
N PRO A 134 -5.07 12.91 -0.99
CA PRO A 134 -4.03 11.95 -1.37
C PRO A 134 -4.42 10.48 -1.13
N SER A 135 -3.74 9.55 -1.86
CA SER A 135 -3.85 8.11 -1.68
C SER A 135 -2.60 7.37 -2.18
N TYR A 136 -2.55 6.06 -2.00
CA TYR A 136 -1.43 5.26 -2.50
C TYR A 136 -1.23 5.45 -4.01
N SER A 137 -0.06 5.91 -4.38
CA SER A 137 0.32 6.41 -5.69
C SER A 137 0.06 5.41 -6.84
N CYS A 138 0.11 4.10 -6.57
CA CYS A 138 -0.07 3.10 -7.63
C CYS A 138 -1.53 2.85 -8.04
N TYR A 139 -2.52 3.28 -7.26
CA TYR A 139 -3.93 3.02 -7.62
C TYR A 139 -4.30 3.63 -8.97
N SER A 140 -4.09 4.93 -9.13
CA SER A 140 -4.41 5.63 -10.37
C SER A 140 -3.64 5.05 -11.56
N LYS A 141 -2.36 4.74 -11.36
CA LYS A 141 -1.50 4.17 -12.40
C LYS A 141 -1.99 2.80 -12.88
N LEU A 142 -2.44 1.93 -11.98
CA LEU A 142 -3.01 0.63 -12.31
C LEU A 142 -4.36 0.76 -13.03
N ILE A 143 -5.22 1.69 -12.58
CA ILE A 143 -6.52 1.97 -13.21
C ILE A 143 -6.30 2.46 -14.65
N GLU A 144 -5.41 3.44 -14.85
CA GLU A 144 -5.09 3.99 -16.16
C GLU A 144 -4.41 2.96 -17.07
N PHE A 145 -3.57 2.09 -16.52
CA PHE A 145 -2.89 1.04 -17.28
C PHE A 145 -3.86 0.07 -17.96
N VAL A 146 -5.01 -0.17 -17.35
CA VAL A 146 -6.08 -1.02 -17.92
C VAL A 146 -7.18 -0.21 -18.63
N ASP A 147 -6.86 1.03 -19.04
CA ASP A 147 -7.75 1.96 -19.77
C ASP A 147 -8.97 2.43 -18.95
N GLY A 148 -8.95 2.25 -17.62
CA GLY A 148 -9.91 2.85 -16.69
C GLY A 148 -9.59 4.32 -16.41
N LYS A 149 -10.50 5.00 -15.73
CA LYS A 149 -10.39 6.42 -15.38
C LYS A 149 -10.42 6.61 -13.87
N PRO A 150 -9.34 7.11 -13.23
CA PRO A 150 -9.37 7.51 -11.83
C PRO A 150 -10.22 8.78 -11.66
N VAL A 151 -11.10 8.78 -10.66
CA VAL A 151 -11.94 9.93 -10.30
C VAL A 151 -11.62 10.32 -8.86
N TRP A 152 -10.98 11.47 -8.69
CA TRP A 152 -10.44 11.91 -7.43
C TRP A 152 -11.47 12.60 -6.54
N VAL A 153 -11.44 12.28 -5.23
CA VAL A 153 -12.16 12.96 -4.17
C VAL A 153 -11.15 13.48 -3.15
N GLY A 154 -11.08 14.80 -2.97
CA GLY A 154 -10.17 15.41 -2.03
C GLY A 154 -10.49 15.02 -0.59
N VAL A 155 -9.47 14.62 0.16
CA VAL A 155 -9.48 14.48 1.61
C VAL A 155 -8.47 15.47 2.20
N SER A 156 -8.74 16.03 3.38
CA SER A 156 -7.93 17.09 3.96
C SER A 156 -7.71 16.89 5.46
N GLU A 157 -6.75 17.62 6.03
CA GLU A 157 -6.53 17.67 7.48
C GLU A 157 -7.76 18.13 8.24
N GLU A 158 -8.53 19.08 7.68
CA GLU A 158 -9.75 19.63 8.28
C GLU A 158 -10.81 18.55 8.50
N ASP A 159 -10.89 17.60 7.56
CA ASP A 159 -11.79 16.44 7.61
C ASP A 159 -11.15 15.24 8.34
N GLY A 160 -9.97 15.40 8.95
CA GLY A 160 -9.21 14.31 9.56
C GLY A 160 -8.69 13.30 8.55
N PHE A 161 -8.49 13.69 7.29
CA PHE A 161 -8.24 12.83 6.14
C PHE A 161 -9.30 11.73 5.95
N GLN A 162 -10.53 11.97 6.45
CA GLN A 162 -11.63 11.04 6.28
C GLN A 162 -12.24 11.16 4.87
N TYR A 163 -12.65 10.03 4.31
CA TYR A 163 -13.27 9.93 3.01
C TYR A 163 -14.78 10.18 3.13
N LEU A 164 -15.21 11.41 2.84
CA LEU A 164 -16.58 11.88 3.12
C LEU A 164 -17.57 11.35 2.06
N PRO A 165 -18.64 10.62 2.45
CA PRO A 165 -19.62 10.06 1.52
C PRO A 165 -20.30 11.10 0.63
N GLU A 166 -20.61 12.27 1.15
CA GLU A 166 -21.21 13.36 0.39
C GLU A 166 -20.32 13.82 -0.78
N LYS A 167 -19.01 13.90 -0.57
CA LYS A 167 -18.04 14.23 -1.63
C LYS A 167 -17.91 13.08 -2.65
N ILE A 168 -18.09 11.82 -2.20
CA ILE A 168 -18.09 10.65 -3.09
C ILE A 168 -19.32 10.66 -3.98
N VAL A 169 -20.52 10.88 -3.40
CA VAL A 169 -21.80 10.88 -4.13
C VAL A 169 -21.79 11.86 -5.29
N GLU A 170 -21.19 13.04 -5.12
CA GLU A 170 -21.05 14.05 -6.18
C GLU A 170 -20.25 13.55 -7.40
N LYS A 171 -19.43 12.53 -7.23
CA LYS A 171 -18.57 11.96 -8.27
C LYS A 171 -19.11 10.69 -8.89
N ILE A 172 -20.18 10.10 -8.34
CA ILE A 172 -20.78 8.88 -8.89
C ILE A 172 -21.46 9.18 -10.22
N THR A 173 -21.10 8.41 -11.24
CA THR A 173 -21.70 8.45 -12.58
C THR A 173 -22.16 7.06 -13.00
N LYS A 174 -22.80 6.95 -14.16
CA LYS A 174 -23.17 5.64 -14.76
C LYS A 174 -21.94 4.79 -15.16
N ARG A 175 -20.75 5.38 -15.20
CA ARG A 175 -19.48 4.71 -15.49
C ARG A 175 -18.74 4.26 -14.24
N THR A 176 -19.16 4.71 -13.08
CA THR A 176 -18.53 4.34 -11.80
C THR A 176 -18.73 2.87 -11.53
N LYS A 177 -17.64 2.11 -11.46
CA LYS A 177 -17.61 0.68 -11.14
C LYS A 177 -17.30 0.41 -9.69
N GLY A 178 -16.45 1.24 -9.08
CA GLY A 178 -16.03 1.02 -7.71
C GLY A 178 -15.53 2.28 -7.01
N ILE A 179 -15.46 2.16 -5.69
CA ILE A 179 -14.88 3.14 -4.78
C ILE A 179 -13.74 2.44 -4.05
N ILE A 180 -12.50 2.95 -4.18
CA ILE A 180 -11.35 2.39 -3.48
C ILE A 180 -10.95 3.26 -2.31
N PHE A 181 -10.55 2.62 -1.19
CA PHE A 181 -9.88 3.26 -0.08
C PHE A 181 -8.85 2.30 0.56
N ASN A 182 -7.95 2.87 1.36
CA ASN A 182 -6.96 2.15 2.14
C ASN A 182 -7.11 2.53 3.63
N SER A 183 -7.32 1.54 4.48
CA SER A 183 -7.47 1.75 5.93
C SER A 183 -6.81 0.61 6.71
N PRO A 184 -5.75 0.89 7.49
CA PRO A 184 -5.03 2.15 7.65
C PRO A 184 -4.42 2.68 6.35
N SER A 185 -4.39 4.00 6.20
CA SER A 185 -4.04 4.66 4.94
C SER A 185 -2.54 4.89 4.75
N ASN A 186 -2.07 4.70 3.54
CA ASN A 186 -0.84 5.29 3.02
C ASN A 186 -1.24 6.43 2.06
N PRO A 187 -0.87 7.71 2.30
CA PRO A 187 0.24 8.15 3.14
C PRO A 187 -0.12 8.63 4.56
N THR A 188 -1.41 8.78 4.91
CA THR A 188 -1.83 9.57 6.08
C THR A 188 -1.72 8.83 7.41
N GLY A 189 -1.63 7.50 7.40
CA GLY A 189 -1.61 6.67 8.60
C GLY A 189 -2.94 6.60 9.37
N ASN A 190 -4.02 7.14 8.83
CA ASN A 190 -5.32 7.20 9.49
C ASN A 190 -6.16 5.97 9.18
N ILE A 191 -7.07 5.62 10.09
CA ILE A 191 -8.12 4.61 9.85
C ILE A 191 -9.45 5.28 9.54
N LEU A 192 -10.28 4.59 8.76
CA LEU A 192 -11.69 4.93 8.61
C LEU A 192 -12.50 4.39 9.79
N SER A 193 -13.44 5.17 10.31
CA SER A 193 -14.36 4.70 11.33
C SER A 193 -15.37 3.67 10.79
N ALA A 194 -15.91 2.82 11.68
CA ALA A 194 -16.97 1.87 11.33
C ALA A 194 -18.20 2.56 10.70
N GLU A 195 -18.56 3.74 11.21
CA GLU A 195 -19.65 4.55 10.68
C GLU A 195 -19.37 4.97 9.25
N ARG A 196 -18.16 5.50 9.00
CA ARG A 196 -17.75 5.96 7.68
C ARG A 196 -17.69 4.80 6.67
N MET A 197 -17.16 3.64 7.06
CA MET A 197 -17.16 2.45 6.19
C MET A 197 -18.58 2.00 5.85
N ARG A 198 -19.50 2.01 6.82
CA ARG A 198 -20.92 1.65 6.60
C ARG A 198 -21.61 2.61 5.64
N GLU A 199 -21.38 3.93 5.79
CA GLU A 199 -21.93 4.94 4.90
C GLU A 199 -21.41 4.75 3.47
N ILE A 200 -20.11 4.55 3.28
CA ILE A 200 -19.50 4.32 1.96
C ILE A 200 -20.03 3.02 1.33
N ALA A 201 -20.16 1.95 2.12
CA ALA A 201 -20.73 0.66 1.65
C ALA A 201 -22.15 0.80 1.13
N GLY A 202 -22.93 1.76 1.64
CA GLY A 202 -24.30 2.03 1.23
C GLY A 202 -24.45 2.86 -0.05
N LEU A 203 -23.37 3.34 -0.67
CA LEU A 203 -23.44 4.25 -1.83
C LEU A 203 -23.78 3.56 -3.17
N GLY A 204 -23.70 2.25 -3.24
CA GLY A 204 -24.11 1.45 -4.40
C GLY A 204 -22.99 0.91 -5.29
N PRO A 205 -21.93 1.65 -5.66
CA PRO A 205 -20.80 1.07 -6.38
C PRO A 205 -20.07 0.01 -5.56
N LEU A 206 -19.35 -0.89 -6.26
CA LEU A 206 -18.54 -1.92 -5.62
C LEU A 206 -17.46 -1.27 -4.73
N ILE A 207 -17.23 -1.82 -3.54
CA ILE A 207 -16.18 -1.32 -2.64
C ILE A 207 -14.89 -2.10 -2.85
N ILE A 208 -13.78 -1.38 -2.88
CA ILE A 208 -12.42 -1.92 -2.97
C ILE A 208 -11.66 -1.44 -1.74
N SER A 209 -11.46 -2.33 -0.78
CA SER A 209 -10.81 -2.04 0.50
C SER A 209 -9.38 -2.58 0.49
N ASP A 210 -8.41 -1.69 0.57
CA ASP A 210 -7.01 -2.09 0.78
C ASP A 210 -6.72 -2.11 2.29
N GLU A 211 -6.61 -3.31 2.84
CA GLU A 211 -6.43 -3.61 4.25
C GLU A 211 -5.01 -4.08 4.58
N ILE A 212 -4.02 -3.77 3.73
CA ILE A 212 -2.64 -4.27 3.84
C ILE A 212 -1.96 -3.89 5.16
N TYR A 213 -2.42 -2.84 5.85
CA TYR A 213 -1.89 -2.40 7.15
C TYR A 213 -2.72 -2.87 8.35
N HIS A 214 -3.72 -3.74 8.15
CA HIS A 214 -4.48 -4.33 9.26
C HIS A 214 -3.55 -5.02 10.26
N GLY A 215 -3.83 -4.82 11.56
CA GLY A 215 -2.95 -5.22 12.67
C GLY A 215 -2.00 -4.11 13.13
N LEU A 216 -1.63 -3.18 12.27
CA LEU A 216 -0.80 -2.01 12.60
C LEU A 216 -1.71 -0.81 12.94
N VAL A 217 -2.47 -0.92 14.02
CA VAL A 217 -3.36 0.12 14.55
C VAL A 217 -3.04 0.36 16.01
N TYR A 218 -2.86 1.63 16.40
CA TYR A 218 -2.36 2.06 17.71
C TYR A 218 -3.42 2.70 18.58
N LYS A 219 -4.44 3.27 17.96
CA LYS A 219 -5.62 3.84 18.63
C LYS A 219 -6.86 3.33 17.89
N ASP A 220 -7.95 3.16 18.62
CA ASP A 220 -9.22 2.66 18.12
C ASP A 220 -9.15 1.21 17.60
N ARG A 221 -10.19 0.77 16.91
CA ARG A 221 -10.28 -0.56 16.32
C ARG A 221 -10.36 -0.43 14.80
N GLU A 222 -9.58 -1.24 14.10
CA GLU A 222 -9.73 -1.44 12.67
C GLU A 222 -10.96 -2.28 12.34
N HIS A 223 -11.57 -2.01 11.21
CA HIS A 223 -12.71 -2.75 10.70
C HIS A 223 -12.40 -3.23 9.27
N THR A 224 -12.79 -4.47 8.95
CA THR A 224 -12.84 -4.89 7.55
C THR A 224 -14.14 -4.41 6.92
N ILE A 225 -14.09 -4.05 5.64
CA ILE A 225 -15.29 -3.67 4.90
C ILE A 225 -16.35 -4.78 4.87
N LEU A 226 -15.90 -6.03 5.01
CA LEU A 226 -16.77 -7.20 5.04
C LEU A 226 -17.69 -7.29 6.28
N GLU A 227 -17.48 -6.43 7.29
CA GLU A 227 -18.44 -6.24 8.39
C GLU A 227 -19.70 -5.47 7.94
N PHE A 228 -19.67 -4.80 6.77
CA PHE A 228 -20.70 -3.87 6.33
C PHE A 228 -21.33 -4.25 4.97
N THR A 229 -20.63 -5.00 4.13
CA THR A 229 -21.11 -5.45 2.82
C THR A 229 -20.36 -6.69 2.35
N ASP A 230 -21.03 -7.56 1.62
CA ASP A 230 -20.47 -8.70 0.89
C ASP A 230 -20.11 -8.33 -0.58
N MET A 231 -20.58 -7.16 -1.04
CA MET A 231 -20.24 -6.60 -2.35
C MET A 231 -18.95 -5.78 -2.29
N ALA A 232 -17.87 -6.41 -1.83
CA ALA A 232 -16.58 -5.76 -1.71
C ALA A 232 -15.43 -6.68 -2.14
N PHE A 233 -14.37 -6.05 -2.66
CA PHE A 233 -13.05 -6.64 -2.79
C PHE A 233 -12.19 -6.19 -1.61
N VAL A 234 -11.51 -7.13 -0.98
CA VAL A 234 -10.51 -6.84 0.03
C VAL A 234 -9.14 -7.22 -0.49
N PHE A 235 -8.20 -6.29 -0.44
CA PHE A 235 -6.77 -6.57 -0.61
C PHE A 235 -6.10 -6.64 0.74
N ASN A 236 -5.35 -7.70 0.97
CA ASN A 236 -4.53 -7.83 2.16
C ASN A 236 -3.31 -8.71 1.84
N GLY A 237 -2.43 -8.91 2.81
CA GLY A 237 -1.24 -9.71 2.60
C GLY A 237 -0.31 -9.74 3.80
N PHE A 238 0.88 -10.26 3.54
CA PHE A 238 1.84 -10.58 4.58
C PHE A 238 2.98 -9.56 4.68
N SER A 239 3.07 -8.65 3.70
CA SER A 239 4.21 -7.75 3.56
C SER A 239 4.43 -6.84 4.77
N LYS A 240 3.36 -6.31 5.39
CA LYS A 240 3.48 -5.24 6.39
C LYS A 240 3.44 -5.77 7.82
N LEU A 241 2.34 -6.41 8.21
CA LEU A 241 2.16 -6.92 9.57
C LEU A 241 3.18 -8.00 9.95
N TYR A 242 3.61 -8.80 8.99
CA TYR A 242 4.48 -9.97 9.23
C TYR A 242 5.92 -9.77 8.73
N ALA A 243 6.29 -8.54 8.35
CA ALA A 243 7.62 -8.23 7.81
C ALA A 243 8.05 -9.18 6.66
N MET A 244 7.14 -9.37 5.69
CA MET A 244 7.33 -10.29 4.57
C MET A 244 7.30 -9.58 3.21
N THR A 245 7.90 -8.40 3.10
CA THR A 245 7.90 -7.60 1.86
C THR A 245 8.55 -8.35 0.69
N GLY A 246 9.74 -8.89 0.88
CA GLY A 246 10.49 -9.64 -0.12
C GLY A 246 9.91 -11.02 -0.46
N TRP A 247 8.99 -11.55 0.34
CA TRP A 247 8.36 -12.86 0.12
C TRP A 247 7.30 -12.85 -0.98
N ARG A 248 6.78 -11.66 -1.31
CA ARG A 248 5.77 -11.47 -2.34
C ARG A 248 4.54 -12.36 -2.15
N LEU A 249 3.93 -12.31 -0.98
CA LEU A 249 2.69 -13.04 -0.65
C LEU A 249 1.57 -12.08 -0.26
N GLY A 250 0.43 -12.21 -0.91
CA GLY A 250 -0.79 -11.47 -0.63
C GLY A 250 -2.02 -12.27 -1.03
N TYR A 251 -3.18 -11.70 -0.81
CA TYR A 251 -4.44 -12.28 -1.20
C TYR A 251 -5.50 -11.22 -1.43
N THR A 252 -6.56 -11.59 -2.13
CA THR A 252 -7.80 -10.81 -2.21
C THR A 252 -8.98 -11.69 -1.86
N ILE A 253 -9.96 -11.11 -1.16
CA ILE A 253 -11.26 -11.72 -0.91
C ILE A 253 -12.22 -11.04 -1.87
N VAL A 254 -13.01 -11.85 -2.57
CA VAL A 254 -13.81 -11.38 -3.69
C VAL A 254 -15.26 -11.86 -3.60
N PRO A 255 -16.24 -11.11 -4.13
CA PRO A 255 -17.61 -11.60 -4.29
C PRO A 255 -17.66 -12.82 -5.22
N ASP A 256 -18.63 -13.71 -5.00
CA ASP A 256 -18.73 -15.01 -5.69
C ASP A 256 -18.72 -14.89 -7.22
N GLU A 257 -19.36 -13.88 -7.77
CA GLU A 257 -19.45 -13.65 -9.22
C GLU A 257 -18.08 -13.37 -9.86
N PHE A 258 -17.13 -12.88 -9.08
CA PHE A 258 -15.79 -12.53 -9.56
C PHE A 258 -14.77 -13.65 -9.41
N ILE A 259 -15.05 -14.70 -8.66
CA ILE A 259 -14.09 -15.79 -8.39
C ILE A 259 -13.61 -16.39 -9.72
N ARG A 260 -14.51 -16.87 -10.56
CA ARG A 260 -14.11 -17.54 -11.80
C ARG A 260 -13.50 -16.59 -12.85
N PRO A 261 -14.00 -15.38 -13.09
CA PRO A 261 -13.35 -14.39 -13.94
C PRO A 261 -11.90 -14.10 -13.51
N LEU A 262 -11.68 -13.79 -12.24
CA LEU A 262 -10.33 -13.50 -11.71
C LEU A 262 -9.40 -14.71 -11.79
N GLN A 263 -9.90 -15.89 -11.44
CA GLN A 263 -9.15 -17.14 -11.53
C GLN A 263 -8.65 -17.39 -12.96
N LYS A 264 -9.49 -17.15 -13.97
CA LYS A 264 -9.08 -17.31 -15.38
C LYS A 264 -7.93 -16.36 -15.75
N ILE A 265 -8.01 -15.10 -15.35
CA ILE A 265 -6.96 -14.13 -15.62
C ILE A 265 -5.68 -14.54 -14.86
N HIS A 266 -5.80 -14.90 -13.59
CA HIS A 266 -4.66 -15.34 -12.76
C HIS A 266 -3.97 -16.58 -13.35
N GLN A 267 -4.72 -17.58 -13.80
CA GLN A 267 -4.20 -18.79 -14.46
C GLN A 267 -3.36 -18.45 -15.70
N ASN A 268 -3.79 -17.48 -16.49
CA ASN A 268 -3.11 -17.12 -17.74
C ASN A 268 -1.87 -16.26 -17.52
N PHE A 269 -1.83 -15.43 -16.49
CA PHE A 269 -0.74 -14.48 -16.27
C PHE A 269 0.28 -14.96 -15.24
N PHE A 270 -0.17 -15.66 -14.20
CA PHE A 270 0.67 -16.00 -13.04
C PHE A 270 0.68 -17.50 -12.72
N ILE A 271 -0.25 -18.28 -13.26
CA ILE A 271 -0.46 -19.71 -12.97
C ILE A 271 -0.92 -19.91 -11.52
N SER A 272 -0.04 -19.66 -10.55
CA SER A 272 -0.30 -19.72 -9.09
C SER A 272 0.74 -18.90 -8.33
N ALA A 273 0.46 -18.56 -7.08
CA ALA A 273 1.45 -17.97 -6.19
C ALA A 273 2.54 -18.99 -5.80
N ASN A 274 3.68 -18.50 -5.32
CA ASN A 274 4.82 -19.31 -4.92
C ASN A 274 4.44 -20.35 -3.85
N ALA A 275 4.71 -21.63 -4.12
CA ALA A 275 4.22 -22.76 -3.34
C ALA A 275 4.72 -22.76 -1.88
N PHE A 276 6.05 -22.77 -1.65
CA PHE A 276 6.61 -22.86 -0.30
C PHE A 276 6.38 -21.60 0.53
N VAL A 277 6.21 -20.44 -0.10
CA VAL A 277 5.89 -19.18 0.57
C VAL A 277 4.46 -19.19 1.14
N GLN A 278 3.54 -19.93 0.53
CA GLN A 278 2.18 -20.06 1.06
C GLN A 278 2.17 -20.83 2.40
N TRP A 279 3.04 -21.81 2.59
CA TRP A 279 3.22 -22.48 3.89
C TRP A 279 3.77 -21.54 4.95
N ALA A 280 4.67 -20.64 4.58
CA ALA A 280 5.12 -19.55 5.47
C ALA A 280 3.98 -18.61 5.86
N GLY A 281 3.07 -18.30 4.93
CA GLY A 281 1.88 -17.51 5.21
C GLY A 281 0.96 -18.14 6.26
N ILE A 282 0.81 -19.46 6.27
CA ILE A 282 0.06 -20.19 7.31
C ILE A 282 0.70 -19.98 8.69
N ALA A 283 2.02 -20.16 8.79
CA ALA A 283 2.75 -19.92 10.04
C ALA A 283 2.63 -18.44 10.49
N ALA A 284 2.70 -17.49 9.56
CA ALA A 284 2.51 -16.07 9.86
C ALA A 284 1.17 -15.79 10.51
N LEU A 285 0.07 -16.37 10.00
CA LEU A 285 -1.26 -16.19 10.60
C LEU A 285 -1.42 -16.86 11.96
N LYS A 286 -0.78 -18.02 12.19
CA LYS A 286 -1.05 -18.88 13.34
C LYS A 286 -0.06 -18.73 14.49
N GLU A 287 1.18 -18.34 14.21
CA GLU A 287 2.29 -18.53 15.15
C GLU A 287 3.01 -17.22 15.55
N THR A 288 2.65 -16.05 14.96
CA THR A 288 3.43 -14.80 15.16
C THR A 288 2.79 -13.79 16.12
N LYS A 289 1.82 -14.20 16.92
CA LYS A 289 1.02 -13.28 17.76
C LYS A 289 1.87 -12.42 18.68
N GLU A 290 2.90 -12.98 19.30
CA GLU A 290 3.76 -12.29 20.25
C GLU A 290 4.72 -11.33 19.54
N GLU A 291 5.34 -11.76 18.43
CA GLU A 291 6.24 -10.94 17.62
C GLU A 291 5.52 -9.74 17.02
N VAL A 292 4.32 -9.95 16.49
CA VAL A 292 3.48 -8.88 15.95
C VAL A 292 3.08 -7.88 17.05
N ALA A 293 2.70 -8.37 18.23
CA ALA A 293 2.36 -7.48 19.35
C ALA A 293 3.55 -6.60 19.76
N LYS A 294 4.74 -7.20 19.89
CA LYS A 294 5.98 -6.48 20.21
C LYS A 294 6.36 -5.47 19.13
N MET A 295 6.30 -5.85 17.86
CA MET A 295 6.57 -4.95 16.74
C MET A 295 5.63 -3.74 16.75
N LYS A 296 4.34 -3.97 17.00
CA LYS A 296 3.34 -2.92 17.11
C LYS A 296 3.61 -1.93 18.26
N GLU A 297 4.04 -2.42 19.42
CA GLU A 297 4.43 -1.57 20.55
C GLU A 297 5.61 -0.66 20.19
N ILE A 298 6.66 -1.22 19.58
CA ILE A 298 7.84 -0.48 19.12
C ILE A 298 7.45 0.58 18.08
N TYR A 299 6.62 0.23 17.10
CA TYR A 299 6.14 1.22 16.12
C TYR A 299 5.33 2.35 16.76
N ASN A 300 4.51 2.05 17.77
CA ASN A 300 3.76 3.10 18.46
C ASN A 300 4.66 4.04 19.27
N GLU A 301 5.75 3.56 19.84
CA GLU A 301 6.77 4.38 20.49
C GLU A 301 7.46 5.31 19.47
N ARG A 302 7.94 4.74 18.37
CA ARG A 302 8.58 5.49 17.27
C ARG A 302 7.64 6.52 16.65
N ARG A 303 6.36 6.18 16.48
CA ARG A 303 5.32 7.09 16.02
C ARG A 303 5.22 8.33 16.90
N LYS A 304 5.11 8.14 18.22
CA LYS A 304 5.00 9.25 19.18
C LYS A 304 6.25 10.12 19.16
N PHE A 305 7.41 9.50 19.13
CA PHE A 305 8.69 10.20 19.07
C PHE A 305 8.81 11.03 17.79
N MET A 306 8.58 10.44 16.62
CA MET A 306 8.66 11.15 15.34
C MET A 306 7.68 12.32 15.26
N ILE A 307 6.43 12.15 15.72
CA ILE A 307 5.43 13.23 15.76
C ILE A 307 5.92 14.41 16.62
N SER A 308 6.48 14.12 17.81
CA SER A 308 7.04 15.16 18.69
C SER A 308 8.15 15.94 17.98
N ARG A 309 9.13 15.22 17.44
CA ARG A 309 10.28 15.83 16.77
C ARG A 309 9.89 16.66 15.54
N LEU A 310 9.00 16.14 14.70
CA LEU A 310 8.50 16.87 13.52
C LEU A 310 7.80 18.18 13.91
N ARG A 311 7.01 18.17 15.00
CA ARG A 311 6.36 19.38 15.53
C ARG A 311 7.38 20.37 16.06
N GLU A 312 8.42 19.93 16.78
CA GLU A 312 9.51 20.77 17.29
C GLU A 312 10.26 21.46 16.13
N ILE A 313 10.51 20.76 15.03
CA ILE A 313 11.12 21.32 13.81
C ILE A 313 10.16 22.31 13.12
N GLY A 314 8.85 22.19 13.32
CA GLY A 314 7.84 23.10 12.78
C GLY A 314 7.04 22.55 11.61
N PHE A 315 7.10 21.25 11.35
CA PHE A 315 6.13 20.60 10.46
C PHE A 315 4.73 20.57 11.07
N GLY A 316 3.71 20.82 10.25
CA GLY A 316 2.32 20.75 10.68
C GLY A 316 1.85 19.29 10.78
N ILE A 317 1.31 18.91 11.93
CA ILE A 317 0.64 17.62 12.12
C ILE A 317 -0.63 17.88 12.91
N THR A 318 -1.71 18.19 12.20
CA THR A 318 -3.04 18.45 12.77
C THR A 318 -3.72 17.16 13.17
N VAL A 319 -3.58 16.13 12.34
CA VAL A 319 -4.16 14.80 12.56
C VAL A 319 -3.05 13.78 12.77
N GLU A 320 -3.00 13.22 13.99
CA GLU A 320 -2.03 12.17 14.27
C GLU A 320 -2.42 10.86 13.60
N PRO A 321 -1.48 10.17 12.93
CA PRO A 321 -1.74 8.85 12.37
C PRO A 321 -2.09 7.85 13.47
N THR A 322 -3.11 7.03 13.22
CA THR A 322 -3.61 6.02 14.16
C THR A 322 -3.25 4.60 13.77
N GLY A 323 -2.67 4.42 12.57
CA GLY A 323 -2.24 3.12 12.04
C GLY A 323 -1.09 3.24 11.03
N ALA A 324 -0.78 2.15 10.35
CA ALA A 324 0.37 1.96 9.47
C ALA A 324 1.71 2.30 10.16
N PHE A 325 2.68 2.85 9.45
CA PHE A 325 3.95 3.33 10.01
C PHE A 325 4.43 4.62 9.29
N TYR A 326 3.48 5.53 9.01
CA TYR A 326 3.73 6.80 8.32
C TYR A 326 3.22 7.99 9.10
N VAL A 327 3.90 9.12 8.89
CA VAL A 327 3.40 10.47 9.22
C VAL A 327 3.40 11.29 7.94
N LEU A 328 2.25 11.80 7.55
CA LEU A 328 2.13 12.81 6.49
C LEU A 328 2.15 14.18 7.16
N ALA A 329 3.25 14.90 7.04
CA ALA A 329 3.49 16.15 7.71
C ALA A 329 3.39 17.33 6.74
N ASN A 330 2.65 18.36 7.11
CA ASN A 330 2.54 19.59 6.33
C ASN A 330 3.86 20.35 6.38
N ALA A 331 4.47 20.55 5.22
CA ALA A 331 5.76 21.20 5.02
C ALA A 331 5.60 22.61 4.40
N GLY A 332 4.38 23.12 4.27
CA GLY A 332 4.08 24.40 3.60
C GLY A 332 4.81 25.61 4.18
N LYS A 333 5.24 25.55 5.45
CA LYS A 333 6.12 26.56 6.07
C LYS A 333 7.50 26.63 5.41
N PHE A 334 7.99 25.49 4.87
CA PHE A 334 9.35 25.37 4.31
C PHE A 334 9.35 25.47 2.79
N SER A 335 8.38 24.83 2.13
CA SER A 335 8.28 24.84 0.67
C SER A 335 6.85 24.50 0.22
N GLY A 336 6.40 25.14 -0.86
CA GLY A 336 5.20 24.75 -1.59
C GLY A 336 5.46 23.68 -2.67
N ASP A 337 6.73 23.27 -2.86
CA ASP A 337 7.17 22.25 -3.82
C ASP A 337 7.73 21.06 -3.02
N SER A 338 6.88 20.05 -2.79
CA SER A 338 7.25 18.88 -2.00
C SER A 338 8.29 18.00 -2.69
N TYR A 339 8.27 17.95 -4.03
CA TYR A 339 9.25 17.20 -4.81
C TYR A 339 10.66 17.76 -4.57
N ARG A 340 10.82 19.06 -4.80
CA ARG A 340 12.09 19.73 -4.59
C ARG A 340 12.56 19.61 -3.14
N LEU A 341 11.66 19.86 -2.18
CA LEU A 341 12.03 19.77 -0.76
C LEU A 341 12.52 18.37 -0.36
N ALA A 342 11.89 17.30 -0.85
CA ALA A 342 12.30 15.93 -0.55
C ALA A 342 13.71 15.62 -1.08
N PHE A 343 14.04 16.05 -2.30
CA PHE A 343 15.36 15.86 -2.88
C PHE A 343 16.41 16.77 -2.23
N ASP A 344 16.07 18.00 -1.86
CA ASP A 344 16.96 18.92 -1.13
C ASP A 344 17.30 18.34 0.27
N ILE A 345 16.30 17.76 0.99
CA ILE A 345 16.53 17.06 2.27
C ILE A 345 17.46 15.85 2.04
N LEU A 346 17.22 15.04 1.00
CA LEU A 346 18.08 13.90 0.70
C LEU A 346 19.53 14.33 0.42
N GLU A 347 19.71 15.34 -0.43
CA GLU A 347 21.04 15.77 -0.87
C GLU A 347 21.83 16.53 0.21
N ASN A 348 21.17 17.30 1.07
CA ASN A 348 21.83 18.15 2.06
C ASN A 348 21.79 17.57 3.48
N ALA A 349 20.63 17.07 3.93
CA ALA A 349 20.50 16.45 5.26
C ALA A 349 20.85 14.95 5.26
N LYS A 350 21.00 14.30 4.09
CA LYS A 350 21.28 12.86 3.96
C LYS A 350 20.17 11.99 4.55
N VAL A 351 18.92 12.43 4.39
CA VAL A 351 17.73 11.74 4.86
C VAL A 351 16.77 11.56 3.68
N GLY A 352 16.44 10.31 3.38
CA GLY A 352 15.40 9.99 2.41
C GLY A 352 14.01 10.22 2.99
N VAL A 353 13.15 10.95 2.26
CA VAL A 353 11.74 11.19 2.60
C VAL A 353 10.90 11.16 1.34
N THR A 354 9.58 10.94 1.46
CA THR A 354 8.73 10.87 0.26
C THR A 354 7.98 12.19 0.06
N PRO A 355 8.07 12.81 -1.13
CA PRO A 355 7.29 14.02 -1.43
C PRO A 355 5.79 13.71 -1.49
N GLY A 356 4.99 14.59 -0.93
CA GLY A 356 3.54 14.41 -0.86
C GLY A 356 2.85 14.37 -2.21
N ILE A 357 3.40 15.07 -3.22
CA ILE A 357 2.86 15.05 -4.59
C ILE A 357 2.83 13.63 -5.20
N ASP A 358 3.66 12.68 -4.75
CA ASP A 358 3.62 11.28 -5.20
C ASP A 358 2.26 10.62 -4.91
N PHE A 359 1.54 11.10 -3.90
CA PHE A 359 0.24 10.57 -3.48
C PHE A 359 -0.96 11.28 -4.12
N GLY A 360 -0.72 12.26 -4.98
CA GLY A 360 -1.74 13.06 -5.67
C GLY A 360 -1.63 14.55 -5.36
N SER A 361 -2.38 15.36 -6.10
CA SER A 361 -2.26 16.82 -6.03
C SER A 361 -2.57 17.42 -4.66
N ASN A 362 -3.44 16.80 -3.86
CA ASN A 362 -3.74 17.27 -2.50
C ASN A 362 -2.66 16.85 -1.48
N GLY A 363 -1.69 16.04 -1.90
CA GLY A 363 -0.48 15.77 -1.14
C GLY A 363 0.61 16.83 -1.33
N GLU A 364 0.45 17.78 -2.28
CA GLU A 364 1.41 18.85 -2.47
C GLU A 364 1.53 19.74 -1.23
N GLY A 365 2.76 20.15 -0.91
CA GLY A 365 3.08 20.85 0.34
C GLY A 365 3.22 19.94 1.57
N TYR A 366 3.11 18.62 1.41
CA TYR A 366 3.36 17.64 2.47
C TYR A 366 4.61 16.82 2.19
N ILE A 367 5.19 16.26 3.26
CA ILE A 367 6.24 15.23 3.21
C ILE A 367 5.75 14.02 4.01
N ARG A 368 5.89 12.81 3.44
CA ARG A 368 5.65 11.57 4.18
C ARG A 368 6.94 11.05 4.79
N PHE A 369 6.91 10.79 6.08
CA PHE A 369 7.96 10.13 6.84
C PHE A 369 7.53 8.72 7.24
N SER A 370 8.40 7.74 7.09
CA SER A 370 8.22 6.40 7.64
C SER A 370 8.95 6.28 8.98
N TYR A 371 8.25 5.80 10.01
CA TYR A 371 8.91 5.45 11.28
C TYR A 371 9.27 3.96 11.40
N ALA A 372 9.31 3.27 10.27
CA ALA A 372 9.87 1.93 10.17
C ALA A 372 11.40 2.00 10.06
N ASN A 373 12.03 2.47 11.14
CA ASN A 373 13.49 2.55 11.32
C ASN A 373 13.79 2.60 12.82
N SER A 374 15.04 2.42 13.25
CA SER A 374 15.41 2.49 14.67
C SER A 374 15.17 3.89 15.27
N LEU A 375 14.97 3.96 16.58
CA LEU A 375 14.77 5.23 17.29
C LEU A 375 16.00 6.14 17.15
N GLU A 376 17.19 5.54 17.16
CA GLU A 376 18.47 6.23 16.99
C GLU A 376 18.56 6.89 15.61
N ASN A 377 18.24 6.13 14.55
CA ASN A 377 18.21 6.66 13.19
C ASN A 377 17.14 7.74 13.00
N ILE A 378 15.94 7.54 13.59
CA ILE A 378 14.88 8.55 13.54
C ILE A 378 15.33 9.83 14.24
N SER A 379 15.97 9.73 15.42
CA SER A 379 16.48 10.90 16.16
C SER A 379 17.51 11.65 15.35
N GLU A 380 18.51 10.94 14.82
CA GLU A 380 19.57 11.54 14.00
C GLU A 380 19.02 12.16 12.72
N ALA A 381 18.06 11.50 12.06
CA ALA A 381 17.42 12.07 10.89
C ALA A 381 16.69 13.39 11.20
N MET A 382 15.98 13.45 12.34
CA MET A 382 15.32 14.69 12.75
C MET A 382 16.31 15.80 13.06
N ASP A 383 17.44 15.48 13.71
CA ASP A 383 18.52 16.46 13.98
C ASP A 383 19.12 16.99 12.67
N ARG A 384 19.47 16.11 11.73
CA ARG A 384 19.97 16.50 10.41
C ARG A 384 19.00 17.37 9.61
N ILE A 385 17.70 17.06 9.68
CA ILE A 385 16.65 17.88 9.02
C ILE A 385 16.52 19.25 9.69
N ALA A 386 16.58 19.32 11.03
CA ALA A 386 16.55 20.57 11.77
C ALA A 386 17.74 21.47 11.41
N ASP A 387 18.95 20.91 11.41
CA ASP A 387 20.17 21.62 11.02
C ASP A 387 20.09 22.15 9.58
N TYR A 388 19.59 21.33 8.64
CA TYR A 388 19.38 21.75 7.24
C TYR A 388 18.37 22.89 7.11
N LEU A 389 17.32 22.88 7.90
CA LEU A 389 16.26 23.91 7.89
C LEU A 389 16.61 25.14 8.74
N GLU A 390 17.82 25.16 9.36
CA GLU A 390 18.33 26.24 10.21
C GLU A 390 17.44 26.55 11.44
N ILE A 391 16.96 25.51 12.15
CA ILE A 391 16.01 25.59 13.28
C ILE A 391 16.65 25.11 14.58
#